data_6146e0315ff6c92ed8560b0b17e7dd48
#
_entry.id   6146e0315ff6c92ed8560b0b17e7dd48
#
_cell.length_a   1.000
_cell.length_b   1.000
_cell.length_c   1.000
_cell.angle_alpha   90.00
_cell.angle_beta   90.00
_cell.angle_gamma   90.00
#
_symmetry.space_group_name_H-M   'P 1'
#
loop_
_entity.id
_entity.type
_entity.pdbx_description
1 polymer ?
#
loop_
_entity_poly.entity_id
_entity_poly.type
_entity_poly.pdbx_seq_one_letter_code
_entity_poly.pdbx_strand_id
1 'polypeptide(L)'
;MACRTQAEVAERAGVTQQMIAMYESGKRQPSVATLTRLVAGCGMQLTWQLVPEAGFDDEPTLDLLALEPLERLPPAIAACLLALVAAKRQFDFLVGGKTAARMHGAALDVYEVELWVDERIDLDDLEAFLRRTGVQYFSPSGSVSPPVPGREQLLRGWQLIAPGSDLEVRSMSRFAWLTGSATEISLPDGGNLLVVSTDECANGWRRRDLDHLQLQRAVRLMGQRQG
;
A
#
# COMPACT_ATOMS: atom_id res chain seq x y z
N MET A 1 28.70 -8.23 -24.61
CA MET A 1 27.88 -7.02 -24.88
C MET A 1 28.76 -5.82 -24.64
N ALA A 2 28.89 -4.89 -25.62
CA ALA A 2 29.66 -3.67 -25.43
C ALA A 2 28.86 -2.75 -24.48
N CYS A 3 29.45 -2.35 -23.35
CA CYS A 3 28.92 -1.32 -22.48
C CYS A 3 28.84 0.00 -23.26
N ARG A 4 27.64 0.55 -23.44
CA ARG A 4 27.42 1.85 -24.06
C ARG A 4 27.43 2.95 -23.01
N THR A 5 27.95 4.09 -23.35
CA THR A 5 27.91 5.26 -22.48
C THR A 5 26.51 5.90 -22.48
N GLN A 6 26.20 6.62 -21.42
CA GLN A 6 24.94 7.41 -21.34
C GLN A 6 24.76 8.36 -22.54
N ALA A 7 25.85 8.94 -23.05
CA ALA A 7 25.82 9.84 -24.20
C ALA A 7 25.40 9.10 -25.49
N GLU A 8 25.95 7.93 -25.76
CA GLU A 8 25.58 7.10 -26.93
C GLU A 8 24.14 6.61 -26.87
N VAL A 9 23.66 6.24 -25.68
CA VAL A 9 22.27 5.84 -25.47
C VAL A 9 21.33 7.04 -25.66
N ALA A 10 21.72 8.21 -25.12
CA ALA A 10 20.96 9.45 -25.24
C ALA A 10 20.75 9.86 -26.70
N GLU A 11 21.83 9.88 -27.48
CA GLU A 11 21.79 10.19 -28.91
C GLU A 11 20.86 9.26 -29.68
N ARG A 12 20.99 7.94 -29.47
CA ARG A 12 20.17 6.93 -30.15
C ARG A 12 18.69 6.94 -29.75
N ALA A 13 18.42 7.25 -28.49
CA ALA A 13 17.05 7.31 -27.96
C ALA A 13 16.36 8.66 -28.23
N GLY A 14 17.10 9.67 -28.76
CA GLY A 14 16.58 11.01 -28.99
C GLY A 14 16.19 11.74 -27.70
N VAL A 15 17.00 11.58 -26.64
CA VAL A 15 16.85 12.25 -25.35
C VAL A 15 18.18 12.90 -24.95
N THR A 16 18.16 13.73 -23.90
CA THR A 16 19.43 14.30 -23.38
C THR A 16 20.10 13.35 -22.41
N GLN A 17 21.44 13.41 -22.30
CA GLN A 17 22.18 12.65 -21.30
C GLN A 17 21.70 12.94 -19.87
N GLN A 18 21.32 14.20 -19.60
CA GLN A 18 20.75 14.59 -18.30
C GLN A 18 19.45 13.87 -17.99
N MET A 19 18.58 13.64 -19.02
CA MET A 19 17.36 12.85 -18.84
C MET A 19 17.69 11.41 -18.47
N ILE A 20 18.70 10.79 -19.09
CA ILE A 20 19.13 9.44 -18.74
C ILE A 20 19.58 9.39 -17.27
N ALA A 21 20.44 10.34 -16.83
CA ALA A 21 20.88 10.42 -15.45
C ALA A 21 19.71 10.60 -14.47
N MET A 22 18.67 11.35 -14.85
CA MET A 22 17.44 11.48 -14.04
C MET A 22 16.65 10.17 -13.96
N TYR A 23 16.56 9.40 -15.03
CA TYR A 23 15.89 8.11 -15.05
C TYR A 23 16.66 7.07 -14.21
N GLU A 24 17.97 6.98 -14.39
CA GLU A 24 18.83 6.05 -13.63
C GLU A 24 18.86 6.35 -12.13
N SER A 25 18.77 7.64 -11.76
CA SER A 25 18.71 8.07 -10.36
C SER A 25 17.29 7.97 -9.75
N GLY A 26 16.29 7.52 -10.51
CA GLY A 26 14.89 7.45 -10.05
C GLY A 26 14.19 8.81 -9.88
N LYS A 27 14.88 9.93 -10.18
CA LYS A 27 14.31 11.28 -10.07
C LYS A 27 13.19 11.56 -11.06
N ARG A 28 13.10 10.77 -12.12
CA ARG A 28 12.05 10.83 -13.12
C ARG A 28 11.78 9.44 -13.69
N GLN A 29 10.52 9.15 -13.96
CA GLN A 29 10.13 7.90 -14.63
C GLN A 29 9.95 8.16 -16.14
N PRO A 30 10.52 7.31 -17.03
CA PRO A 30 10.25 7.40 -18.46
C PRO A 30 8.84 6.90 -18.76
N SER A 31 8.17 7.50 -19.74
CA SER A 31 6.99 6.86 -20.33
C SER A 31 7.38 5.54 -21.02
N VAL A 32 6.41 4.65 -21.23
CA VAL A 32 6.61 3.38 -21.95
C VAL A 32 7.29 3.62 -23.31
N ALA A 33 6.83 4.61 -24.07
CA ALA A 33 7.42 4.99 -25.36
C ALA A 33 8.88 5.45 -25.23
N THR A 34 9.21 6.19 -24.18
CA THR A 34 10.58 6.61 -23.90
C THR A 34 11.44 5.43 -23.48
N LEU A 35 10.93 4.56 -22.60
CA LEU A 35 11.63 3.35 -22.16
C LEU A 35 11.95 2.43 -23.35
N THR A 36 11.00 2.21 -24.26
CA THR A 36 11.22 1.42 -25.48
C THR A 36 12.35 2.00 -26.33
N ARG A 37 12.42 3.33 -26.51
CA ARG A 37 13.52 3.98 -27.24
C ARG A 37 14.86 3.85 -26.53
N LEU A 38 14.88 3.98 -25.20
CA LEU A 38 16.10 3.81 -24.40
C LEU A 38 16.65 2.40 -24.54
N VAL A 39 15.79 1.38 -24.40
CA VAL A 39 16.15 -0.03 -24.55
C VAL A 39 16.66 -0.32 -25.97
N ALA A 40 16.00 0.22 -27.00
CA ALA A 40 16.46 0.12 -28.38
C ALA A 40 17.80 0.83 -28.58
N GLY A 41 18.02 2.00 -27.95
CA GLY A 41 19.31 2.70 -27.91
C GLY A 41 20.43 1.86 -27.33
N CYS A 42 20.13 1.00 -26.35
CA CYS A 42 21.06 0.00 -25.83
C CYS A 42 21.27 -1.21 -26.75
N GLY A 43 20.59 -1.29 -27.88
CA GLY A 43 20.64 -2.43 -28.81
C GLY A 43 19.85 -3.64 -28.31
N MET A 44 18.87 -3.42 -27.44
CA MET A 44 17.96 -4.42 -26.92
C MET A 44 16.53 -4.13 -27.38
N GLN A 45 15.69 -5.16 -27.38
CA GLN A 45 14.27 -5.05 -27.64
C GLN A 45 13.52 -5.20 -26.30
N LEU A 46 12.58 -4.29 -26.03
CA LEU A 46 11.67 -4.42 -24.91
C LEU A 46 10.49 -5.31 -25.37
N THR A 47 10.31 -6.44 -24.72
CA THR A 47 9.16 -7.31 -24.92
C THR A 47 8.26 -7.23 -23.70
N TRP A 48 6.96 -7.13 -23.93
CA TRP A 48 5.95 -7.12 -22.89
C TRP A 48 5.24 -8.45 -22.88
N GLN A 49 5.17 -9.06 -21.72
CA GLN A 49 4.33 -10.23 -21.50
C GLN A 49 3.24 -9.85 -20.53
N LEU A 50 1.99 -9.97 -20.96
CA LEU A 50 0.85 -9.94 -20.07
C LEU A 50 0.77 -11.33 -19.43
N VAL A 51 1.06 -11.40 -18.16
CA VAL A 51 0.79 -12.59 -17.34
C VAL A 51 -0.48 -12.29 -16.53
N PRO A 52 -1.36 -13.27 -16.33
CA PRO A 52 -2.43 -13.13 -15.36
C PRO A 52 -1.82 -12.70 -14.03
N GLU A 53 -2.34 -11.63 -13.44
CA GLU A 53 -1.90 -11.24 -12.10
C GLU A 53 -2.36 -12.33 -11.13
N ALA A 54 -1.43 -12.83 -10.30
CA ALA A 54 -1.79 -13.78 -9.26
C ALA A 54 -2.86 -13.14 -8.36
N GLY A 55 -4.06 -13.73 -8.31
CA GLY A 55 -5.23 -13.13 -7.66
C GLY A 55 -6.29 -12.58 -8.62
N PHE A 56 -6.02 -12.55 -9.95
CA PHE A 56 -7.07 -12.36 -10.98
C PHE A 56 -7.77 -13.66 -11.35
N ASP A 57 -7.18 -14.80 -11.06
CA ASP A 57 -7.87 -16.07 -11.16
C ASP A 57 -8.97 -16.10 -10.10
N ASP A 58 -10.19 -16.34 -10.54
CA ASP A 58 -11.46 -16.18 -9.82
C ASP A 58 -11.60 -17.08 -8.58
N GLU A 59 -10.54 -17.71 -8.12
CA GLU A 59 -10.54 -18.48 -6.88
C GLU A 59 -9.72 -17.77 -5.80
N PRO A 60 -10.37 -17.18 -4.76
CA PRO A 60 -9.72 -17.14 -3.46
C PRO A 60 -9.38 -18.60 -3.18
N THR A 61 -8.11 -18.91 -3.06
CA THR A 61 -7.73 -20.26 -2.66
C THR A 61 -8.56 -20.56 -1.41
N LEU A 62 -9.35 -21.63 -1.46
CA LEU A 62 -10.14 -22.11 -0.32
C LEU A 62 -9.30 -22.13 0.96
N ASP A 63 -7.98 -22.28 0.81
CA ASP A 63 -6.96 -22.21 1.85
C ASP A 63 -6.91 -20.86 2.60
N LEU A 64 -7.14 -19.72 1.95
CA LEU A 64 -7.15 -18.42 2.65
C LEU A 64 -8.28 -18.29 3.66
N LEU A 65 -9.46 -18.78 3.33
CA LEU A 65 -10.62 -18.74 4.23
C LEU A 65 -10.48 -19.72 5.39
N ALA A 66 -9.65 -20.75 5.24
CA ALA A 66 -9.32 -21.69 6.32
C ALA A 66 -8.30 -21.13 7.33
N LEU A 67 -7.58 -20.06 6.96
CA LEU A 67 -6.61 -19.41 7.83
C LEU A 67 -7.27 -18.35 8.73
N GLU A 68 -6.67 -18.12 9.89
CA GLU A 68 -7.03 -16.98 10.75
C GLU A 68 -6.71 -15.64 10.03
N PRO A 69 -7.46 -14.56 10.32
CA PRO A 69 -7.32 -13.28 9.59
C PRO A 69 -5.89 -12.74 9.50
N LEU A 70 -5.10 -12.84 10.55
CA LEU A 70 -3.70 -12.41 10.54
C LEU A 70 -2.79 -13.32 9.71
N GLU A 71 -3.08 -14.61 9.65
CA GLU A 71 -2.32 -15.60 8.87
C GLU A 71 -2.52 -15.42 7.36
N ARG A 72 -3.58 -14.73 6.96
CA ARG A 72 -3.85 -14.35 5.56
C ARG A 72 -2.91 -13.27 5.04
N LEU A 73 -2.28 -12.51 5.94
CA LEU A 73 -1.34 -11.46 5.60
C LEU A 73 0.07 -12.02 5.36
N PRO A 74 0.87 -11.40 4.47
CA PRO A 74 2.30 -11.67 4.42
C PRO A 74 2.94 -11.50 5.80
N PRO A 75 3.90 -12.36 6.21
CA PRO A 75 4.46 -12.33 7.58
C PRO A 75 5.01 -10.96 8.00
N ALA A 76 5.64 -10.21 7.09
CA ALA A 76 6.15 -8.87 7.37
C ALA A 76 5.03 -7.87 7.67
N ILE A 77 3.93 -7.92 6.91
CA ILE A 77 2.74 -7.09 7.10
C ILE A 77 2.07 -7.42 8.43
N ALA A 78 1.89 -8.71 8.75
CA ALA A 78 1.31 -9.16 10.01
C ALA A 78 2.16 -8.71 11.20
N ALA A 79 3.49 -8.86 11.13
CA ALA A 79 4.42 -8.43 12.18
C ALA A 79 4.39 -6.91 12.39
N CYS A 80 4.37 -6.13 11.30
CA CYS A 80 4.23 -4.67 11.36
C CYS A 80 2.92 -4.27 12.04
N LEU A 81 1.80 -4.87 11.63
CA LEU A 81 0.48 -4.59 12.21
C LEU A 81 0.44 -4.92 13.72
N LEU A 82 0.97 -6.06 14.12
CA LEU A 82 1.06 -6.44 15.55
C LEU A 82 1.91 -5.45 16.35
N ALA A 83 3.04 -4.98 15.81
CA ALA A 83 3.88 -3.97 16.45
C ALA A 83 3.13 -2.63 16.63
N LEU A 84 2.35 -2.21 15.63
CA LEU A 84 1.52 -1.02 15.71
C LEU A 84 0.39 -1.16 16.75
N VAL A 85 -0.24 -2.34 16.84
CA VAL A 85 -1.29 -2.61 17.85
C VAL A 85 -0.71 -2.63 19.26
N ALA A 86 0.44 -3.24 19.47
CA ALA A 86 1.10 -3.32 20.78
C ALA A 86 1.61 -1.96 21.28
N ALA A 87 1.79 -0.98 20.40
CA ALA A 87 2.29 0.33 20.79
C ALA A 87 1.24 1.13 21.58
N LYS A 88 1.69 1.77 22.66
CA LYS A 88 0.82 2.65 23.46
C LYS A 88 0.31 3.83 22.62
N ARG A 89 -1.01 4.06 22.61
CA ARG A 89 -1.67 5.14 21.88
C ARG A 89 -2.84 5.74 22.69
N GLN A 90 -3.23 6.95 22.35
CA GLN A 90 -4.36 7.67 22.95
C GLN A 90 -5.54 7.84 21.97
N PHE A 91 -5.50 7.15 20.84
CA PHE A 91 -6.53 7.19 19.81
C PHE A 91 -6.78 5.78 19.26
N ASP A 92 -7.92 5.62 18.64
CA ASP A 92 -8.27 4.41 17.93
C ASP A 92 -7.89 4.51 16.45
N PHE A 93 -7.62 3.35 15.85
CA PHE A 93 -7.48 3.22 14.41
C PHE A 93 -8.22 1.97 13.92
N LEU A 94 -8.54 1.99 12.63
CA LEU A 94 -9.06 0.83 11.90
C LEU A 94 -8.02 0.35 10.90
N VAL A 95 -7.95 -0.94 10.69
CA VAL A 95 -7.24 -1.48 9.52
C VAL A 95 -8.16 -1.35 8.33
N GLY A 96 -7.68 -0.70 7.27
CA GLY A 96 -8.46 -0.39 6.08
C GLY A 96 -7.92 -1.02 4.80
N GLY A 97 -8.51 -0.65 3.69
CA GLY A 97 -8.05 -0.91 2.33
C GLY A 97 -7.77 -2.36 1.97
N LYS A 98 -6.68 -2.59 1.26
CA LYS A 98 -6.26 -3.93 0.83
C LYS A 98 -5.90 -4.83 2.01
N THR A 99 -5.31 -4.28 3.06
CA THR A 99 -4.96 -5.03 4.28
C THR A 99 -6.22 -5.62 4.91
N ALA A 100 -7.26 -4.81 5.10
CA ALA A 100 -8.54 -5.26 5.62
C ALA A 100 -9.20 -6.29 4.70
N ALA A 101 -9.24 -6.05 3.40
CA ALA A 101 -9.83 -6.97 2.42
C ALA A 101 -9.12 -8.33 2.44
N ARG A 102 -7.80 -8.35 2.52
CA ARG A 102 -7.01 -9.59 2.64
C ARG A 102 -7.31 -10.33 3.93
N MET A 103 -7.45 -9.62 5.07
CA MET A 103 -7.84 -10.22 6.34
C MET A 103 -9.24 -10.84 6.28
N HIS A 104 -10.14 -10.31 5.48
CA HIS A 104 -11.44 -10.91 5.19
C HIS A 104 -11.39 -12.08 4.19
N GLY A 105 -10.24 -12.38 3.59
CA GLY A 105 -10.04 -13.51 2.66
C GLY A 105 -10.02 -13.13 1.19
N ALA A 106 -9.96 -11.84 0.84
CA ALA A 106 -9.78 -11.43 -0.55
C ALA A 106 -8.38 -11.85 -1.06
N ALA A 107 -8.33 -12.50 -2.22
CA ALA A 107 -7.08 -12.90 -2.86
C ALA A 107 -6.41 -11.68 -3.53
N LEU A 108 -5.83 -10.81 -2.71
CA LEU A 108 -5.15 -9.58 -3.12
C LEU A 108 -3.72 -9.59 -2.59
N ASP A 109 -2.80 -9.07 -3.40
CA ASP A 109 -1.45 -8.80 -2.93
C ASP A 109 -1.46 -7.57 -2.01
N VAL A 110 -0.82 -7.70 -0.85
CA VAL A 110 -0.72 -6.65 0.15
C VAL A 110 0.76 -6.37 0.41
N TYR A 111 1.17 -5.12 0.18
CA TYR A 111 2.55 -4.66 0.33
C TYR A 111 2.71 -3.62 1.44
N GLU A 112 1.61 -3.12 1.95
CA GLU A 112 1.56 -2.06 2.96
C GLU A 112 0.50 -2.35 4.01
N VAL A 113 0.67 -1.75 5.19
CA VAL A 113 -0.37 -1.68 6.22
C VAL A 113 -1.15 -0.39 6.01
N GLU A 114 -2.49 -0.48 5.91
CA GLU A 114 -3.34 0.69 5.84
C GLU A 114 -4.04 0.94 7.17
N LEU A 115 -3.74 2.08 7.79
CA LEU A 115 -4.40 2.54 9.02
C LEU A 115 -5.32 3.72 8.72
N TRP A 116 -6.57 3.60 9.13
CA TRP A 116 -7.56 4.68 9.06
C TRP A 116 -7.78 5.25 10.45
N VAL A 117 -7.69 6.58 10.56
CA VAL A 117 -7.83 7.34 11.80
C VAL A 117 -8.94 8.38 11.68
N ASP A 118 -9.47 8.87 12.80
CA ASP A 118 -10.43 9.99 12.79
C ASP A 118 -9.79 11.24 12.20
N GLU A 119 -10.53 12.00 11.39
CA GLU A 119 -10.06 13.29 10.85
C GLU A 119 -9.76 14.32 11.93
N ARG A 120 -10.30 14.13 13.14
CA ARG A 120 -10.12 15.00 14.30
C ARG A 120 -8.95 14.56 15.18
N ILE A 121 -8.23 13.49 14.79
CA ILE A 121 -7.09 12.99 15.55
C ILE A 121 -6.14 14.13 15.93
N ASP A 122 -5.62 14.09 17.15
CA ASP A 122 -4.53 14.97 17.55
C ASP A 122 -3.25 14.55 16.79
N LEU A 123 -2.67 15.51 16.08
CA LEU A 123 -1.49 15.24 15.23
C LEU A 123 -0.24 14.97 16.04
N ASP A 124 -0.12 15.57 17.24
CA ASP A 124 1.03 15.32 18.12
C ASP A 124 0.95 13.91 18.71
N ASP A 125 -0.25 13.43 19.06
CA ASP A 125 -0.47 12.05 19.51
C ASP A 125 -0.16 11.05 18.41
N LEU A 126 -0.58 11.32 17.17
CA LEU A 126 -0.26 10.48 16.02
C LEU A 126 1.25 10.46 15.76
N GLU A 127 1.91 11.62 15.76
CA GLU A 127 3.35 11.70 15.58
C GLU A 127 4.10 10.93 16.68
N ALA A 128 3.71 11.14 17.94
CA ALA A 128 4.31 10.44 19.07
C ALA A 128 4.14 8.91 18.98
N PHE A 129 3.00 8.43 18.49
CA PHE A 129 2.75 7.02 18.21
C PHE A 129 3.66 6.50 17.09
N LEU A 130 3.70 7.17 15.95
CA LEU A 130 4.54 6.77 14.81
C LEU A 130 6.03 6.73 15.18
N ARG A 131 6.51 7.69 15.95
CA ARG A 131 7.89 7.68 16.48
C ARG A 131 8.17 6.48 17.37
N ARG A 132 7.26 6.13 18.28
CA ARG A 132 7.42 4.96 19.18
C ARG A 132 7.46 3.65 18.42
N THR A 133 6.77 3.55 17.31
CA THR A 133 6.74 2.35 16.46
C THR A 133 7.89 2.27 15.46
N GLY A 134 8.81 3.25 15.47
CA GLY A 134 9.97 3.29 14.56
C GLY A 134 9.62 3.63 13.12
N VAL A 135 8.44 4.19 12.88
CA VAL A 135 8.00 4.62 11.55
C VAL A 135 8.83 5.84 11.10
N GLN A 136 9.21 5.84 9.85
CA GLN A 136 10.07 6.87 9.22
C GLN A 136 9.37 7.47 8.00
N TYR A 137 9.74 8.69 7.70
CA TYR A 137 9.37 9.38 6.48
C TYR A 137 10.63 9.79 5.71
N PHE A 138 10.72 9.36 4.48
CA PHE A 138 11.76 9.83 3.58
C PHE A 138 11.25 11.02 2.78
N SER A 139 11.84 12.18 3.00
CA SER A 139 11.54 13.33 2.18
C SER A 139 12.04 13.11 0.75
N PRO A 140 11.49 13.81 -0.25
CA PRO A 140 12.00 13.77 -1.63
C PRO A 140 13.48 14.16 -1.76
N SER A 141 14.05 14.84 -0.75
CA SER A 141 15.48 15.18 -0.68
C SER A 141 16.35 14.03 -0.15
N GLY A 142 15.77 12.90 0.22
CA GLY A 142 16.48 11.74 0.77
C GLY A 142 16.84 11.86 2.25
N SER A 143 16.46 12.95 2.93
CA SER A 143 16.67 13.08 4.37
C SER A 143 15.60 12.29 5.11
N VAL A 144 16.01 11.52 6.11
CA VAL A 144 15.10 10.90 7.07
C VAL A 144 14.64 12.00 8.02
N SER A 145 13.37 12.34 7.98
CA SER A 145 12.77 13.22 8.98
C SER A 145 11.77 12.43 9.83
N PRO A 146 11.59 12.82 11.11
CA PRO A 146 10.48 12.30 11.87
C PRO A 146 9.18 12.62 11.14
N PRO A 147 8.22 11.71 11.17
CA PRO A 147 6.93 11.97 10.57
C PRO A 147 6.27 13.16 11.27
N VAL A 148 5.97 14.20 10.50
CA VAL A 148 5.12 15.32 10.96
C VAL A 148 3.90 15.32 10.04
N PRO A 149 2.78 14.75 10.48
CA PRO A 149 1.61 14.66 9.63
C PRO A 149 0.99 16.05 9.41
N GLY A 150 0.80 16.41 8.14
CA GLY A 150 -0.13 17.46 7.79
C GLY A 150 -1.53 16.90 7.59
N ARG A 151 -2.59 17.60 8.01
CA ARG A 151 -3.98 17.14 7.83
C ARG A 151 -4.30 16.86 6.37
N GLU A 152 -3.81 17.69 5.45
CA GLU A 152 -4.01 17.47 4.01
C GLU A 152 -3.36 16.19 3.50
N GLN A 153 -2.21 15.82 4.05
CA GLN A 153 -1.53 14.56 3.70
C GLN A 153 -2.32 13.35 4.19
N LEU A 154 -2.86 13.41 5.43
CA LEU A 154 -3.70 12.34 5.96
C LEU A 154 -4.99 12.14 5.15
N LEU A 155 -5.60 13.22 4.65
CA LEU A 155 -6.78 13.12 3.78
C LEU A 155 -6.50 12.42 2.45
N ARG A 156 -5.27 12.53 1.94
CA ARG A 156 -4.84 11.91 0.67
C ARG A 156 -4.29 10.49 0.84
N GLY A 157 -4.02 10.08 2.06
CA GLY A 157 -3.23 8.89 2.39
C GLY A 157 -1.75 9.25 2.48
N TRP A 158 -1.21 9.16 3.67
CA TRP A 158 0.18 9.52 3.97
C TRP A 158 1.04 8.26 3.99
N GLN A 159 1.96 8.19 3.02
CA GLN A 159 2.88 7.07 2.85
C GLN A 159 4.09 7.20 3.74
N LEU A 160 4.37 6.16 4.51
CA LEU A 160 5.42 6.06 5.50
C LEU A 160 6.15 4.73 5.35
N ILE A 161 7.29 4.58 6.01
CA ILE A 161 8.01 3.31 6.11
C ILE A 161 8.00 2.87 7.57
N ALA A 162 7.36 1.76 7.83
CA ALA A 162 7.40 1.06 9.11
C ALA A 162 8.48 -0.04 9.10
N PRO A 163 8.94 -0.52 10.26
CA PRO A 163 9.85 -1.66 10.30
C PRO A 163 9.25 -2.88 9.59
N GLY A 164 9.85 -3.27 8.47
CA GLY A 164 9.48 -4.45 7.69
C GLY A 164 8.34 -4.28 6.68
N SER A 165 7.73 -3.09 6.57
CA SER A 165 6.63 -2.84 5.63
C SER A 165 6.45 -1.36 5.30
N ASP A 166 5.80 -1.08 4.19
CA ASP A 166 5.23 0.23 3.95
C ASP A 166 3.97 0.43 4.83
N LEU A 167 3.66 1.67 5.17
CA LEU A 167 2.53 2.06 5.99
C LEU A 167 1.83 3.25 5.36
N GLU A 168 0.53 3.12 5.11
CA GLU A 168 -0.32 4.24 4.76
C GLU A 168 -1.18 4.65 5.97
N VAL A 169 -1.19 5.93 6.33
CA VAL A 169 -2.10 6.48 7.33
C VAL A 169 -3.07 7.44 6.64
N ARG A 170 -4.35 7.21 6.81
CA ARG A 170 -5.42 8.00 6.19
C ARG A 170 -6.45 8.47 7.22
N SER A 171 -6.85 9.74 7.14
CA SER A 171 -7.94 10.25 7.96
C SER A 171 -9.29 10.07 7.28
N MET A 172 -10.30 9.73 8.09
CA MET A 172 -11.66 9.43 7.65
C MET A 172 -12.67 10.29 8.40
N SER A 173 -13.49 11.04 7.65
CA SER A 173 -14.55 11.89 8.22
C SER A 173 -15.71 11.09 8.84
N ARG A 174 -15.86 9.81 8.44
CA ARG A 174 -16.90 8.92 8.96
C ARG A 174 -16.35 7.88 9.94
N PHE A 175 -15.26 8.20 10.62
CA PHE A 175 -14.54 7.23 11.47
C PHE A 175 -15.45 6.55 12.50
N ALA A 176 -16.24 7.31 13.24
CA ALA A 176 -17.16 6.76 14.26
C ALA A 176 -18.20 5.78 13.67
N TRP A 177 -18.69 6.05 12.45
CA TRP A 177 -19.60 5.14 11.77
C TRP A 177 -18.87 3.86 11.28
N LEU A 178 -17.67 4.02 10.74
CA LEU A 178 -16.82 2.91 10.31
C LEU A 178 -16.47 2.00 11.50
N THR A 179 -16.16 2.58 12.66
CA THR A 179 -15.90 1.82 13.90
C THR A 179 -17.12 0.99 14.31
N GLY A 180 -18.33 1.55 14.20
CA GLY A 180 -19.57 0.85 14.55
C GLY A 180 -19.92 -0.32 13.61
N SER A 181 -19.38 -0.34 12.39
CA SER A 181 -19.57 -1.40 11.38
C SER A 181 -18.33 -2.30 11.21
N ALA A 182 -17.25 -2.03 11.94
CA ALA A 182 -16.01 -2.78 11.84
C ALA A 182 -16.15 -4.20 12.41
N THR A 183 -15.36 -5.10 11.86
CA THR A 183 -15.20 -6.45 12.40
C THR A 183 -14.11 -6.42 13.46
N GLU A 184 -14.41 -6.95 14.63
CA GLU A 184 -13.43 -7.11 15.71
C GLU A 184 -12.70 -8.44 15.55
N ILE A 185 -11.38 -8.40 15.50
CA ILE A 185 -10.51 -9.57 15.37
C ILE A 185 -9.71 -9.70 16.66
N SER A 186 -9.85 -10.83 17.36
CA SER A 186 -9.06 -11.13 18.55
C SER A 186 -7.62 -11.46 18.19
N LEU A 187 -6.68 -10.90 18.92
CA LEU A 187 -5.25 -11.12 18.75
C LEU A 187 -4.72 -12.18 19.73
N PRO A 188 -3.62 -12.87 19.41
CA PRO A 188 -3.05 -13.91 20.26
C PRO A 188 -2.66 -13.45 21.66
N ASP A 189 -2.36 -12.17 21.86
CA ASP A 189 -2.01 -11.54 23.15
C ASP A 189 -3.22 -11.08 23.96
N GLY A 190 -4.44 -11.37 23.48
CA GLY A 190 -5.71 -10.97 24.10
C GLY A 190 -6.17 -9.56 23.75
N GLY A 191 -5.46 -8.84 22.90
CA GLY A 191 -5.91 -7.58 22.34
C GLY A 191 -6.95 -7.76 21.24
N ASN A 192 -7.62 -6.67 20.87
CA ASN A 192 -8.57 -6.64 19.78
C ASN A 192 -8.14 -5.65 18.71
N LEU A 193 -8.38 -6.01 17.45
CA LEU A 193 -8.10 -5.21 16.28
C LEU A 193 -9.41 -4.95 15.53
N LEU A 194 -9.69 -3.69 15.24
CA LEU A 194 -10.84 -3.30 14.45
C LEU A 194 -10.45 -3.25 12.97
N VAL A 195 -11.16 -4.02 12.16
CA VAL A 195 -10.95 -4.14 10.72
C VAL A 195 -12.19 -3.66 9.98
N VAL A 196 -12.01 -2.76 9.04
CA VAL A 196 -13.10 -2.21 8.22
C VAL A 196 -13.83 -3.33 7.51
N SER A 197 -15.17 -3.27 7.47
CA SER A 197 -16.00 -4.29 6.81
C SER A 197 -15.70 -4.40 5.31
N THR A 198 -16.02 -5.56 4.72
CA THR A 198 -15.81 -5.81 3.29
C THR A 198 -16.51 -4.80 2.39
N ASP A 199 -17.72 -4.40 2.76
CA ASP A 199 -18.50 -3.42 1.99
C ASP A 199 -17.83 -2.05 2.00
N GLU A 200 -17.26 -1.64 3.14
CA GLU A 200 -16.55 -0.38 3.25
C GLU A 200 -15.16 -0.43 2.60
N CYS A 201 -14.50 -1.56 2.60
CA CYS A 201 -13.30 -1.77 1.79
C CYS A 201 -13.58 -1.46 0.31
N ALA A 202 -14.73 -1.92 -0.21
CA ALA A 202 -15.14 -1.70 -1.59
C ALA A 202 -15.58 -0.26 -1.88
N ASN A 203 -16.13 0.44 -0.91
CA ASN A 203 -16.74 1.77 -1.10
C ASN A 203 -15.82 2.93 -0.67
N GLY A 204 -14.84 2.67 0.18
CA GLY A 204 -13.99 3.70 0.82
C GLY A 204 -12.92 4.31 -0.10
N TRP A 205 -12.66 3.74 -1.28
CA TRP A 205 -11.58 4.16 -2.18
C TRP A 205 -12.05 5.11 -3.27
N ARG A 206 -11.16 6.00 -3.69
CA ARG A 206 -11.45 6.94 -4.78
C ARG A 206 -11.65 6.16 -6.10
N ARG A 207 -12.76 6.38 -6.77
CA ARG A 207 -13.30 5.68 -7.95
C ARG A 207 -12.40 5.57 -9.20
N ARG A 208 -11.12 5.88 -9.17
CA ARG A 208 -10.26 5.97 -10.37
C ARG A 208 -8.94 5.20 -10.29
N ASP A 209 -8.68 4.46 -9.22
CA ASP A 209 -7.46 3.69 -9.08
C ASP A 209 -7.68 2.25 -9.56
N LEU A 210 -6.70 1.67 -10.28
CA LEU A 210 -6.74 0.25 -10.68
C LEU A 210 -6.90 -0.65 -9.45
N ASP A 211 -6.25 -0.30 -8.36
CA ASP A 211 -6.35 -0.99 -7.08
C ASP A 211 -7.77 -1.02 -6.52
N HIS A 212 -8.54 0.06 -6.73
CA HIS A 212 -9.94 0.12 -6.32
C HIS A 212 -10.81 -0.87 -7.11
N LEU A 213 -10.59 -1.01 -8.42
CA LEU A 213 -11.34 -1.96 -9.24
C LEU A 213 -11.03 -3.41 -8.84
N GLN A 214 -9.78 -3.71 -8.55
CA GLN A 214 -9.35 -5.02 -8.06
C GLN A 214 -10.00 -5.34 -6.71
N LEU A 215 -9.98 -4.38 -5.78
CA LEU A 215 -10.60 -4.52 -4.47
C LEU A 215 -12.11 -4.74 -4.58
N GLN A 216 -12.82 -3.92 -5.37
CA GLN A 216 -14.25 -4.11 -5.59
C GLN A 216 -14.58 -5.46 -6.21
N ARG A 217 -13.78 -5.94 -7.16
CA ARG A 217 -13.97 -7.25 -7.77
C ARG A 217 -13.77 -8.37 -6.75
N ALA A 218 -12.68 -8.34 -5.99
CA ALA A 218 -12.39 -9.34 -4.97
C ALA A 218 -13.50 -9.41 -3.90
N VAL A 219 -13.98 -8.26 -3.42
CA VAL A 219 -15.07 -8.19 -2.43
C VAL A 219 -16.39 -8.77 -3.01
N ARG A 220 -16.73 -8.47 -4.28
CA ARG A 220 -17.93 -9.05 -4.92
C ARG A 220 -17.86 -10.56 -5.03
N LEU A 221 -16.69 -11.10 -5.41
CA LEU A 221 -16.50 -12.54 -5.52
C LEU A 221 -16.64 -13.23 -4.17
N MET A 222 -16.18 -12.63 -3.09
CA MET A 222 -16.37 -13.14 -1.73
C MET A 222 -17.87 -13.18 -1.34
N GLY A 223 -18.62 -12.09 -1.63
CA GLY A 223 -20.06 -12.02 -1.34
C GLY A 223 -20.89 -13.06 -2.10
N GLN A 224 -20.52 -13.41 -3.33
CA GLN A 224 -21.21 -14.43 -4.13
C GLN A 224 -21.01 -15.87 -3.62
N ARG A 225 -20.00 -16.12 -2.78
CA ARG A 225 -19.69 -17.46 -2.25
C ARG A 225 -20.26 -17.72 -0.87
N GLN A 226 -20.70 -16.66 -0.18
CA GLN A 226 -21.33 -16.78 1.14
C GLN A 226 -22.87 -16.94 1.06
N GLY A 227 -23.46 -16.83 -0.11
CA GLY A 227 -24.87 -17.04 -0.42
C GLY A 227 -25.09 -18.29 -1.25
#